data_a3c738c4a5aee62955f1508260d5291e
#
_entry.id   a3c738c4a5aee62955f1508260d5291e
#
_cell.length_a   1.000
_cell.length_b   1.000
_cell.length_c   1.000
_cell.angle_alpha   90.00
_cell.angle_beta   90.00
_cell.angle_gamma   90.00
#
_symmetry.space_group_name_H-M   'P 1'
#
loop_
_entity.id
_entity.type
_entity.pdbx_description
1 polymer ?
#
loop_
_entity_poly.entity_id
_entity_poly.type
_entity_poly.pdbx_seq_one_letter_code
_entity_poly.pdbx_strand_id
1 'polypeptide(L)'
;SSIYRELLKLGLRCGKTAAYDYMNKIIECFHIDIAVYRSSSSDAIQKKKKLQKYDHISRNGIFRFLWMNLEITDSHKSYLMYTYPQLRTLMSCFREFREIFQKKNMPCLYLFIEKYKNSDLKELSCFASGLEKDLSAVENAVASHLSNGFVEGTNSKLKMIKQSKKI
;
A
#
# COMPACT_ATOMS: atom_id res chain seq x y z
N SER A 1 22.50 17.55 12.96
CA SER A 1 22.20 16.58 14.01
C SER A 1 22.91 15.24 13.85
N SER A 2 23.35 14.84 12.68
CA SER A 2 24.15 13.62 12.46
C SER A 2 25.60 13.80 12.96
N ILE A 3 26.22 14.96 12.68
CA ILE A 3 27.59 15.28 13.11
C ILE A 3 27.75 15.23 14.64
N TYR A 4 26.82 15.79 15.39
CA TYR A 4 26.88 15.75 16.85
C TYR A 4 26.84 14.32 17.42
N ARG A 5 26.05 13.42 16.80
CA ARG A 5 26.02 12.00 17.19
C ARG A 5 27.36 11.30 16.94
N GLU A 6 28.00 11.60 15.81
CA GLU A 6 29.32 11.05 15.52
C GLU A 6 30.39 11.56 16.49
N LEU A 7 30.35 12.87 16.81
CA LEU A 7 31.24 13.45 17.81
C LEU A 7 31.06 12.83 19.21
N LEU A 8 29.82 12.52 19.61
CA LEU A 8 29.56 11.78 20.87
C LEU A 8 30.18 10.39 20.85
N LYS A 9 30.12 9.65 19.73
CA LYS A 9 30.78 8.35 19.59
C LYS A 9 32.30 8.45 19.70
N LEU A 10 32.87 9.58 19.25
CA LEU A 10 34.29 9.87 19.35
C LEU A 10 34.72 10.41 20.71
N GLY A 11 33.81 10.43 21.70
CA GLY A 11 34.13 10.80 23.09
C GLY A 11 33.87 12.27 23.44
N LEU A 12 33.12 13.04 22.61
CA LEU A 12 32.78 14.40 22.97
C LEU A 12 31.91 14.43 24.21
N ARG A 13 32.31 15.24 25.22
CA ARG A 13 31.62 15.38 26.52
C ARG A 13 31.00 16.78 26.71
N CYS A 14 30.46 17.41 25.67
CA CYS A 14 29.83 18.70 25.84
C CYS A 14 28.40 18.67 25.29
N GLY A 15 27.60 19.69 25.68
CA GLY A 15 26.25 19.87 25.16
C GLY A 15 26.21 20.20 23.64
N LYS A 16 25.09 19.95 23.05
CA LYS A 16 24.89 20.16 21.61
C LYS A 16 25.19 21.62 21.18
N THR A 17 24.73 22.60 21.95
CA THR A 17 24.94 24.03 21.68
C THR A 17 26.44 24.37 21.68
N ALA A 18 27.16 23.96 22.72
CA ALA A 18 28.59 24.19 22.83
C ALA A 18 29.38 23.54 21.69
N ALA A 19 28.98 22.35 21.22
CA ALA A 19 29.59 21.70 20.09
C ALA A 19 29.40 22.48 18.80
N TYR A 20 28.21 23.03 18.56
CA TYR A 20 27.94 23.85 17.39
C TYR A 20 28.65 25.19 17.44
N ASP A 21 28.73 25.85 18.60
CA ASP A 21 29.47 27.09 18.78
C ASP A 21 30.98 26.89 18.49
N TYR A 22 31.53 25.77 18.95
CA TYR A 22 32.91 25.42 18.64
C TYR A 22 33.12 25.14 17.13
N MET A 23 32.21 24.43 16.51
CA MET A 23 32.24 24.21 15.06
C MET A 23 32.18 25.50 14.26
N ASN A 24 31.32 26.45 14.66
CA ASN A 24 31.23 27.75 13.99
C ASN A 24 32.53 28.53 14.12
N LYS A 25 33.20 28.51 15.29
CA LYS A 25 34.53 29.12 15.47
C LYS A 25 35.58 28.49 14.56
N ILE A 26 35.58 27.18 14.40
CA ILE A 26 36.48 26.49 13.46
C ILE A 26 36.22 26.94 12.02
N ILE A 27 34.96 26.99 11.62
CA ILE A 27 34.55 27.44 10.28
C ILE A 27 35.03 28.85 10.00
N GLU A 28 34.89 29.77 10.97
CA GLU A 28 35.37 31.16 10.87
C GLU A 28 36.90 31.21 10.83
N CYS A 29 37.59 30.49 11.72
CA CYS A 29 39.06 30.50 11.77
C CYS A 29 39.71 29.93 10.51
N PHE A 30 39.13 28.94 9.90
CA PHE A 30 39.67 28.29 8.68
C PHE A 30 39.01 28.81 7.38
N HIS A 31 38.18 29.85 7.47
CA HIS A 31 37.46 30.45 6.32
C HIS A 31 36.77 29.40 5.45
N ILE A 32 36.13 28.40 6.09
CA ILE A 32 35.46 27.32 5.37
C ILE A 32 34.16 27.84 4.76
N ASP A 33 34.06 27.82 3.45
CA ASP A 33 32.82 28.19 2.75
C ASP A 33 31.79 27.07 2.86
N ILE A 34 30.88 27.21 3.85
CA ILE A 34 29.80 26.28 4.10
C ILE A 34 28.81 26.24 2.92
N ALA A 35 28.67 27.34 2.16
CA ALA A 35 27.74 27.40 1.04
C ALA A 35 28.21 26.48 -0.08
N VAL A 36 29.49 26.46 -0.38
CA VAL A 36 30.11 25.54 -1.35
C VAL A 36 29.95 24.09 -0.87
N TYR A 37 30.21 23.79 0.39
CA TYR A 37 30.05 22.47 0.96
C TYR A 37 28.61 21.98 0.93
N ARG A 38 27.64 22.84 1.27
CA ARG A 38 26.20 22.53 1.23
C ARG A 38 25.71 22.32 -0.20
N SER A 39 26.14 23.13 -1.16
CA SER A 39 25.77 22.96 -2.57
C SER A 39 26.32 21.65 -3.15
N SER A 40 27.60 21.34 -2.91
CA SER A 40 28.18 20.07 -3.35
C SER A 40 27.52 18.85 -2.72
N SER A 41 27.15 18.94 -1.44
CA SER A 41 26.42 17.86 -0.73
C SER A 41 24.99 17.72 -1.26
N SER A 42 24.27 18.82 -1.56
CA SER A 42 22.92 18.77 -2.10
C SER A 42 22.91 18.18 -3.52
N ASP A 43 23.88 18.52 -4.35
CA ASP A 43 24.02 17.97 -5.69
C ASP A 43 24.38 16.47 -5.68
N ALA A 44 25.23 16.03 -4.76
CA ALA A 44 25.52 14.63 -4.55
C ALA A 44 24.31 13.85 -4.06
N ILE A 45 23.50 14.44 -3.17
CA ILE A 45 22.24 13.86 -2.68
C ILE A 45 21.19 13.83 -3.80
N GLN A 46 21.09 14.89 -4.60
CA GLN A 46 20.19 14.94 -5.75
C GLN A 46 20.61 13.96 -6.85
N LYS A 47 21.91 13.82 -7.13
CA LYS A 47 22.44 12.79 -8.04
C LYS A 47 22.14 11.38 -7.52
N LYS A 48 22.33 11.09 -6.22
CA LYS A 48 21.93 9.81 -5.62
C LYS A 48 20.42 9.57 -5.72
N LYS A 49 19.58 10.59 -5.48
CA LYS A 49 18.14 10.48 -5.66
C LYS A 49 17.72 10.26 -7.11
N LYS A 50 18.44 10.86 -8.09
CA LYS A 50 18.20 10.64 -9.52
C LYS A 50 18.66 9.25 -9.98
N LEU A 51 19.75 8.71 -9.43
CA LEU A 51 20.25 7.37 -9.72
C LEU A 51 19.44 6.25 -9.05
N GLN A 52 18.72 6.55 -7.98
CA GLN A 52 17.83 5.62 -7.28
C GLN A 52 16.36 5.87 -7.64
N LYS A 53 16.05 6.16 -8.89
CA LYS A 53 14.66 6.18 -9.35
C LYS A 53 14.22 4.72 -9.53
N TYR A 54 14.01 4.04 -8.39
CA TYR A 54 13.31 2.76 -8.41
C TYR A 54 11.89 3.01 -8.91
N ASP A 55 11.53 2.25 -9.91
CA ASP A 55 10.16 2.22 -10.39
C ASP A 55 9.34 1.43 -9.37
N HIS A 56 8.66 2.14 -8.48
CA HIS A 56 7.91 1.55 -7.38
C HIS A 56 6.44 1.42 -7.76
N ILE A 57 5.92 0.21 -7.66
CA ILE A 57 4.49 0.01 -7.64
C ILE A 57 3.99 0.09 -6.18
N SER A 58 3.02 0.95 -5.92
CA SER A 58 2.41 1.06 -4.61
C SER A 58 1.47 -0.13 -4.32
N ARG A 59 1.30 -0.49 -3.04
CA ARG A 59 0.32 -1.50 -2.62
C ARG A 59 -1.08 -1.18 -3.14
N ASN A 60 -1.48 0.09 -3.10
CA ASN A 60 -2.77 0.53 -3.62
C ASN A 60 -2.85 0.36 -5.15
N GLY A 61 -1.75 0.58 -5.87
CA GLY A 61 -1.66 0.33 -7.32
C GLY A 61 -1.89 -1.15 -7.64
N ILE A 62 -1.26 -2.07 -6.90
CA ILE A 62 -1.47 -3.52 -7.05
C ILE A 62 -2.93 -3.89 -6.75
N PHE A 63 -3.49 -3.37 -5.65
CA PHE A 63 -4.89 -3.63 -5.30
C PHE A 63 -5.86 -3.15 -6.39
N ARG A 64 -5.68 -1.94 -6.91
CA ARG A 64 -6.50 -1.40 -7.98
C ARG A 64 -6.35 -2.18 -9.29
N PHE A 65 -5.16 -2.65 -9.60
CA PHE A 65 -4.92 -3.52 -10.74
C PHE A 65 -5.68 -4.84 -10.61
N LEU A 66 -5.56 -5.52 -9.45
CA LEU A 66 -6.20 -6.81 -9.21
C LEU A 66 -7.73 -6.70 -9.07
N TRP A 67 -8.19 -5.71 -8.29
CA TRP A 67 -9.61 -5.58 -7.95
C TRP A 67 -10.40 -4.77 -8.98
N MET A 68 -9.87 -3.64 -9.44
CA MET A 68 -10.56 -2.72 -10.36
C MET A 68 -10.21 -2.96 -11.83
N ASN A 69 -9.29 -3.88 -12.11
CA ASN A 69 -8.77 -4.13 -13.45
C ASN A 69 -8.18 -2.87 -14.11
N LEU A 70 -7.59 -1.97 -13.30
CA LEU A 70 -6.91 -0.78 -13.81
C LEU A 70 -5.56 -1.16 -14.38
N GLU A 71 -5.21 -0.51 -15.48
CA GLU A 71 -3.94 -0.75 -16.16
C GLU A 71 -2.76 -0.29 -15.30
N ILE A 72 -1.69 -1.07 -15.34
CA ILE A 72 -0.36 -0.75 -14.82
C ILE A 72 0.63 -0.88 -15.97
N THR A 73 1.84 -0.35 -15.79
CA THR A 73 2.88 -0.46 -16.82
C THR A 73 3.21 -1.93 -17.11
N ASP A 74 3.53 -2.25 -18.37
CA ASP A 74 3.85 -3.63 -18.78
C ASP A 74 5.04 -4.20 -18.04
N SER A 75 6.02 -3.36 -17.68
CA SER A 75 7.16 -3.76 -16.85
C SER A 75 6.72 -4.22 -15.46
N HIS A 76 5.83 -3.47 -14.79
CA HIS A 76 5.26 -3.84 -13.49
C HIS A 76 4.43 -5.11 -13.58
N LYS A 77 3.58 -5.22 -14.61
CA LYS A 77 2.76 -6.40 -14.83
C LYS A 77 3.60 -7.66 -15.03
N SER A 78 4.62 -7.58 -15.89
CA SER A 78 5.54 -8.70 -16.14
C SER A 78 6.29 -9.09 -14.88
N TYR A 79 6.81 -8.12 -14.12
CA TYR A 79 7.48 -8.36 -12.86
C TYR A 79 6.56 -9.05 -11.83
N LEU A 80 5.34 -8.54 -11.64
CA LEU A 80 4.38 -9.09 -10.71
C LEU A 80 3.99 -10.53 -11.07
N MET A 81 3.73 -10.80 -12.36
CA MET A 81 3.32 -12.13 -12.83
C MET A 81 4.46 -13.15 -12.79
N TYR A 82 5.71 -12.69 -12.92
CA TYR A 82 6.90 -13.52 -12.81
C TYR A 82 7.22 -13.83 -11.34
N THR A 83 7.23 -12.79 -10.50
CA THR A 83 7.63 -12.91 -9.09
C THR A 83 6.55 -13.58 -8.24
N TYR A 84 5.28 -13.36 -8.57
CA TYR A 84 4.12 -13.85 -7.82
C TYR A 84 3.11 -14.56 -8.73
N PRO A 85 3.41 -15.79 -9.18
CA PRO A 85 2.52 -16.53 -10.09
C PRO A 85 1.09 -16.70 -9.57
N GLN A 86 0.91 -16.74 -8.23
CA GLN A 86 -0.39 -16.84 -7.55
C GLN A 86 -1.35 -15.69 -7.89
N LEU A 87 -0.82 -14.53 -8.30
CA LEU A 87 -1.65 -13.39 -8.72
C LEU A 87 -2.55 -13.70 -9.90
N ARG A 88 -2.15 -14.65 -10.77
CA ARG A 88 -2.99 -15.10 -11.90
C ARG A 88 -4.26 -15.77 -11.39
N THR A 89 -4.14 -16.65 -10.41
CA THR A 89 -5.27 -17.33 -9.78
C THR A 89 -6.18 -16.33 -9.06
N LEU A 90 -5.60 -15.35 -8.33
CA LEU A 90 -6.34 -14.28 -7.69
C LEU A 90 -7.11 -13.41 -8.70
N MET A 91 -6.49 -13.04 -9.81
CA MET A 91 -7.16 -12.26 -10.87
C MET A 91 -8.34 -13.02 -11.47
N SER A 92 -8.18 -14.32 -11.74
CA SER A 92 -9.26 -15.16 -12.23
C SER A 92 -10.40 -15.25 -11.21
N CYS A 93 -10.07 -15.46 -9.94
CA CYS A 93 -11.05 -15.47 -8.85
C CYS A 93 -11.84 -14.16 -8.78
N PHE A 94 -11.18 -13.01 -8.77
CA PHE A 94 -11.87 -11.72 -8.72
C PHE A 94 -12.75 -11.45 -9.93
N ARG A 95 -12.30 -11.85 -11.13
CA ARG A 95 -13.10 -11.70 -12.35
C ARG A 95 -14.34 -12.58 -12.30
N GLU A 96 -14.19 -13.87 -11.99
CA GLU A 96 -15.29 -14.83 -11.89
C GLU A 96 -16.30 -14.40 -10.81
N PHE A 97 -15.82 -14.01 -9.63
CA PHE A 97 -16.67 -13.51 -8.54
C PHE A 97 -17.49 -12.29 -8.97
N ARG A 98 -16.87 -11.34 -9.66
CA ARG A 98 -17.56 -10.15 -10.16
C ARG A 98 -18.61 -10.48 -11.22
N GLU A 99 -18.30 -11.42 -12.13
CA GLU A 99 -19.24 -11.89 -13.16
C GLU A 99 -20.49 -12.54 -12.57
N ILE A 100 -20.36 -13.28 -11.47
CA ILE A 100 -21.50 -13.89 -10.77
C ILE A 100 -22.52 -12.81 -10.37
N PHE A 101 -22.04 -11.75 -9.74
CA PHE A 101 -22.92 -10.64 -9.30
C PHE A 101 -23.46 -9.82 -10.49
N GLN A 102 -22.65 -9.59 -11.51
CA GLN A 102 -23.09 -8.84 -12.69
C GLN A 102 -24.15 -9.58 -13.50
N LYS A 103 -23.94 -10.88 -13.70
CA LYS A 103 -24.85 -11.74 -14.47
C LYS A 103 -25.95 -12.38 -13.64
N LYS A 104 -25.91 -12.22 -12.31
CA LYS A 104 -26.82 -12.85 -11.35
C LYS A 104 -26.95 -14.35 -11.56
N ASN A 105 -25.82 -14.99 -11.81
CA ASN A 105 -25.77 -16.40 -12.19
C ASN A 105 -25.51 -17.29 -10.98
N MET A 106 -26.61 -17.84 -10.41
CA MET A 106 -26.55 -18.73 -9.24
C MET A 106 -25.78 -20.02 -9.49
N PRO A 107 -25.96 -20.75 -10.58
CA PRO A 107 -25.13 -21.93 -10.89
C PRO A 107 -23.64 -21.63 -10.86
N CYS A 108 -23.22 -20.46 -11.37
CA CYS A 108 -21.81 -20.05 -11.35
C CYS A 108 -21.30 -19.79 -9.92
N LEU A 109 -22.18 -19.36 -8.99
CA LEU A 109 -21.81 -19.18 -7.59
C LEU A 109 -21.40 -20.53 -6.95
N TYR A 110 -22.19 -21.58 -7.16
CA TYR A 110 -21.88 -22.90 -6.61
C TYR A 110 -20.58 -23.48 -7.19
N LEU A 111 -20.43 -23.39 -8.51
CA LEU A 111 -19.19 -23.83 -9.17
C LEU A 111 -17.97 -23.03 -8.69
N PHE A 112 -18.13 -21.75 -8.45
CA PHE A 112 -17.09 -20.87 -7.90
C PHE A 112 -16.66 -21.33 -6.50
N ILE A 113 -17.64 -21.57 -5.62
CA ILE A 113 -17.36 -22.03 -4.25
C ILE A 113 -16.63 -23.37 -4.27
N GLU A 114 -17.12 -24.34 -5.04
CA GLU A 114 -16.50 -25.66 -5.15
C GLU A 114 -15.07 -25.57 -5.71
N LYS A 115 -14.87 -24.80 -6.78
CA LYS A 115 -13.56 -24.59 -7.40
C LYS A 115 -12.53 -24.01 -6.43
N TYR A 116 -12.88 -22.92 -5.74
CA TYR A 116 -11.93 -22.20 -4.89
C TYR A 116 -11.80 -22.78 -3.49
N LYS A 117 -12.76 -23.56 -3.00
CA LYS A 117 -12.64 -24.33 -1.75
C LYS A 117 -11.48 -25.33 -1.82
N ASN A 118 -11.25 -25.91 -3.00
CA ASN A 118 -10.15 -26.85 -3.26
C ASN A 118 -8.89 -26.18 -3.83
N SER A 119 -8.75 -24.87 -3.66
CA SER A 119 -7.59 -24.13 -4.14
C SER A 119 -6.36 -24.37 -3.27
N ASP A 120 -5.17 -24.43 -3.89
CA ASP A 120 -3.88 -24.49 -3.20
C ASP A 120 -3.58 -23.24 -2.38
N LEU A 121 -4.24 -22.12 -2.70
CA LEU A 121 -4.13 -20.88 -1.95
C LEU A 121 -5.09 -20.92 -0.75
N LYS A 122 -4.52 -21.03 0.45
CA LYS A 122 -5.26 -21.11 1.72
C LYS A 122 -6.27 -19.96 1.88
N GLU A 123 -5.91 -18.76 1.47
CA GLU A 123 -6.75 -17.57 1.56
C GLU A 123 -8.00 -17.71 0.68
N LEU A 124 -7.86 -18.28 -0.52
CA LEU A 124 -9.00 -18.51 -1.42
C LEU A 124 -9.89 -19.65 -0.90
N SER A 125 -9.28 -20.71 -0.39
CA SER A 125 -10.02 -21.82 0.23
C SER A 125 -10.81 -21.37 1.46
N CYS A 126 -10.20 -20.53 2.33
CA CYS A 126 -10.89 -19.92 3.48
C CYS A 126 -12.02 -18.99 3.02
N PHE A 127 -11.79 -18.18 1.98
CA PHE A 127 -12.81 -17.29 1.43
C PHE A 127 -14.00 -18.07 0.87
N ALA A 128 -13.77 -19.08 0.03
CA ALA A 128 -14.83 -19.91 -0.53
C ALA A 128 -15.61 -20.68 0.55
N SER A 129 -14.92 -21.21 1.56
CA SER A 129 -15.55 -21.86 2.72
C SER A 129 -16.38 -20.88 3.56
N GLY A 130 -15.98 -19.62 3.63
CA GLY A 130 -16.77 -18.55 4.24
C GLY A 130 -18.07 -18.29 3.47
N LEU A 131 -18.00 -18.18 2.14
CA LEU A 131 -19.19 -18.02 1.29
C LEU A 131 -20.17 -19.21 1.41
N GLU A 132 -19.64 -20.43 1.53
CA GLU A 132 -20.46 -21.62 1.74
C GLU A 132 -21.20 -21.59 3.07
N LYS A 133 -20.57 -21.11 4.16
CA LYS A 133 -21.22 -20.98 5.47
C LYS A 133 -22.36 -19.95 5.46
N ASP A 134 -22.17 -18.87 4.71
CA ASP A 134 -23.15 -17.79 4.60
C ASP A 134 -23.95 -17.87 3.29
N LEU A 135 -24.12 -19.09 2.72
CA LEU A 135 -24.62 -19.30 1.36
C LEU A 135 -25.96 -18.60 1.12
N SER A 136 -26.90 -18.73 2.03
CA SER A 136 -28.24 -18.09 1.88
C SER A 136 -28.16 -16.56 1.79
N ALA A 137 -27.27 -15.94 2.55
CA ALA A 137 -27.04 -14.49 2.49
C ALA A 137 -26.37 -14.08 1.16
N VAL A 138 -25.41 -14.89 0.69
CA VAL A 138 -24.72 -14.65 -0.59
C VAL A 138 -25.68 -14.83 -1.77
N GLU A 139 -26.53 -15.86 -1.77
CA GLU A 139 -27.58 -16.08 -2.76
C GLU A 139 -28.52 -14.87 -2.86
N ASN A 140 -29.01 -14.40 -1.71
CA ASN A 140 -29.84 -13.21 -1.65
C ASN A 140 -29.10 -11.97 -2.19
N ALA A 141 -27.80 -11.83 -1.91
CA ALA A 141 -26.99 -10.74 -2.43
C ALA A 141 -26.80 -10.82 -3.95
N VAL A 142 -26.59 -12.01 -4.50
CA VAL A 142 -26.49 -12.24 -5.95
C VAL A 142 -27.81 -11.99 -6.65
N ALA A 143 -28.93 -12.48 -6.09
CA ALA A 143 -30.28 -12.29 -6.66
C ALA A 143 -30.77 -10.84 -6.58
N SER A 144 -30.34 -10.10 -5.55
CA SER A 144 -30.81 -8.73 -5.28
C SER A 144 -30.38 -7.75 -6.37
N HIS A 145 -31.22 -6.76 -6.63
CA HIS A 145 -30.90 -5.57 -7.40
C HIS A 145 -30.37 -4.42 -6.53
N LEU A 146 -30.41 -4.60 -5.20
CA LEU A 146 -29.98 -3.58 -4.24
C LEU A 146 -28.46 -3.64 -4.06
N SER A 147 -27.81 -2.52 -4.22
CA SER A 147 -26.39 -2.40 -3.86
C SER A 147 -26.27 -1.95 -2.40
N ASN A 148 -25.29 -2.49 -1.68
CA ASN A 148 -24.99 -2.05 -0.30
C ASN A 148 -24.49 -0.60 -0.20
N GLY A 149 -24.25 0.06 -1.34
CA GLY A 149 -23.70 1.42 -1.38
C GLY A 149 -24.57 2.44 -0.61
N PHE A 150 -25.90 2.29 -0.63
CA PHE A 150 -26.80 3.16 0.15
C PHE A 150 -26.63 2.94 1.64
N VAL A 151 -26.54 1.68 2.09
CA VAL A 151 -26.40 1.32 3.52
C VAL A 151 -25.04 1.77 4.04
N GLU A 152 -23.97 1.54 3.28
CA GLU A 152 -22.62 1.98 3.64
C GLU A 152 -22.51 3.51 3.70
N GLY A 153 -23.10 4.22 2.74
CA GLY A 153 -23.17 5.67 2.73
C GLY A 153 -23.94 6.23 3.94
N THR A 154 -25.06 5.61 4.30
CA THR A 154 -25.86 6.00 5.46
C THR A 154 -25.13 5.72 6.77
N ASN A 155 -24.48 4.56 6.91
CA ASN A 155 -23.68 4.21 8.08
C ASN A 155 -22.48 5.15 8.25
N SER A 156 -21.83 5.56 7.16
CA SER A 156 -20.73 6.54 7.19
C SER A 156 -21.22 7.90 7.66
N LYS A 157 -22.38 8.36 7.18
CA LYS A 157 -23.02 9.61 7.65
C LYS A 157 -23.39 9.55 9.14
N LEU A 158 -23.94 8.43 9.60
CA LEU A 158 -24.27 8.24 11.01
C LEU A 158 -23.02 8.25 11.90
N LYS A 159 -21.92 7.66 11.47
CA LYS A 159 -20.63 7.74 12.17
C LYS A 159 -20.11 9.17 12.26
N MET A 160 -20.19 9.94 11.19
CA MET A 160 -19.79 11.35 11.18
C MET A 160 -20.63 12.18 12.15
N ILE A 161 -21.97 12.00 12.16
CA ILE A 161 -22.88 12.70 13.08
C ILE A 161 -22.60 12.33 14.55
N LYS A 162 -22.29 11.07 14.83
CA LYS A 162 -21.89 10.64 16.19
C LYS A 162 -20.58 11.24 16.64
N GLN A 163 -19.61 11.40 15.73
CA GLN A 163 -18.32 12.02 16.03
C GLN A 163 -18.44 13.53 16.26
N SER A 164 -19.28 14.22 15.49
CA SER A 164 -19.51 15.67 15.65
C SER A 164 -20.30 16.07 16.90
N LYS A 165 -21.00 15.11 17.55
CA LYS A 165 -21.72 15.33 18.82
C LYS A 165 -20.88 15.05 20.08
N LYS A 166 -19.59 14.72 19.92
CA LYS A 166 -18.65 14.53 21.04
C LYS A 166 -17.78 15.78 21.24
N ILE A 167 -18.41 16.96 21.31
CA ILE A 167 -17.81 18.22 21.80
C ILE A 167 -18.49 18.53 23.12
#